data_e6908466526bba7d91141dacdc27c7cf
#
_entry.id   e6908466526bba7d91141dacdc27c7cf
#
_cell.length_a   1.000
_cell.length_b   1.000
_cell.length_c   1.000
_cell.angle_alpha   90.00
_cell.angle_beta   90.00
_cell.angle_gamma   90.00
#
_symmetry.space_group_name_H-M   'P 1'
#
loop_
_entity.id
_entity.type
_entity.pdbx_description
1 polymer ?
#
loop_
_entity_poly.entity_id
_entity_poly.type
_entity_poly.pdbx_seq_one_letter_code
_entity_poly.pdbx_strand_id
1 'polypeptide(L)'
;MSGGVWVVSRCLLGEPCRYDGASRESAAVRAFLAATGGTVCAVCPECDCGLGCPRAPMSLSRGADGVVRLTDERGVEQTARLQAWCDDCMERLRGQDVRGFVLKSRSPSCGVGNTPVAGCEHPGDGLFAAAARAAFPGVPLRSEWDVPGGEEALPEPTLLKRVERVARMLLAGSEACHDWDHTLRVRANARRLMAHEPCDRRVVEVATLLHDIGRPAEIASGGRLDHAVHGASLAVEWLRAVGVRDESLMARVGRCVRCHRFRSREPDACPTTQEERIVYDADKLDSIGAIGIGRAFHFAGGLGARVHNRAAEALAGASYGREDSAYREYLVKLRHVHGRMLTAAGRELAERRHQVMEVFFAELNDECGMEGGEEPKK
;
A
#
# COMPACT_ATOMS: atom_id res chain seq x y z
N MET A 1 -11.30 -44.43 15.20
CA MET A 1 -11.75 -43.02 15.24
C MET A 1 -11.55 -42.44 13.86
N SER A 2 -12.62 -42.20 13.09
CA SER A 2 -12.55 -41.61 11.75
C SER A 2 -12.00 -40.20 11.95
N GLY A 3 -10.76 -39.98 11.52
CA GLY A 3 -10.21 -38.62 11.47
C GLY A 3 -11.05 -37.78 10.50
N GLY A 4 -11.55 -36.60 10.93
CA GLY A 4 -12.37 -35.74 10.10
C GLY A 4 -11.63 -35.21 8.85
N VAL A 5 -12.28 -34.38 8.06
CA VAL A 5 -11.83 -33.95 6.72
C VAL A 5 -11.07 -32.63 6.79
N TRP A 6 -9.90 -32.58 6.18
CA TRP A 6 -9.17 -31.34 5.86
C TRP A 6 -9.47 -30.95 4.39
N VAL A 7 -10.02 -29.76 4.18
CA VAL A 7 -10.23 -29.21 2.83
C VAL A 7 -8.99 -28.42 2.43
N VAL A 8 -8.33 -28.79 1.35
CA VAL A 8 -7.01 -28.27 0.99
C VAL A 8 -6.96 -27.80 -0.46
N SER A 9 -6.41 -26.62 -0.70
CA SER A 9 -6.14 -26.18 -2.07
C SER A 9 -5.21 -27.14 -2.78
N ARG A 10 -5.67 -27.70 -3.89
CA ARG A 10 -5.03 -28.78 -4.66
C ARG A 10 -3.59 -28.45 -5.09
N CYS A 11 -3.36 -27.16 -5.48
CA CYS A 11 -2.02 -26.70 -5.85
C CYS A 11 -0.99 -26.78 -4.70
N LEU A 12 -1.43 -26.74 -3.43
CA LEU A 12 -0.55 -26.92 -2.27
C LEU A 12 -0.08 -28.37 -2.06
N LEU A 13 -0.77 -29.30 -2.71
CA LEU A 13 -0.47 -30.72 -2.71
C LEU A 13 0.37 -31.17 -3.93
N GLY A 14 0.82 -30.20 -4.75
CA GLY A 14 1.68 -30.46 -5.91
C GLY A 14 0.92 -30.59 -7.23
N GLU A 15 -0.41 -30.53 -7.25
CA GLU A 15 -1.16 -30.62 -8.51
C GLU A 15 -1.04 -29.34 -9.36
N PRO A 16 -0.79 -29.46 -10.68
CA PRO A 16 -0.62 -28.32 -11.59
C PRO A 16 -1.98 -27.73 -12.01
N CYS A 17 -2.67 -27.08 -11.08
CA CYS A 17 -4.03 -26.54 -11.28
C CYS A 17 -4.13 -25.01 -11.14
N ARG A 18 -2.99 -24.32 -11.09
CA ARG A 18 -2.96 -22.85 -11.05
C ARG A 18 -3.25 -22.27 -12.45
N TYR A 19 -3.53 -20.95 -12.47
CA TYR A 19 -3.79 -20.23 -13.73
C TYR A 19 -2.65 -20.35 -14.76
N ASP A 20 -1.40 -20.45 -14.27
CA ASP A 20 -0.18 -20.58 -15.06
C ASP A 20 0.19 -22.05 -15.41
N GLY A 21 -0.66 -23.01 -15.08
CA GLY A 21 -0.39 -24.43 -15.27
C GLY A 21 0.61 -25.02 -14.27
N ALA A 22 1.06 -24.25 -13.28
CA ALA A 22 2.01 -24.71 -12.26
C ALA A 22 1.29 -25.23 -11.01
N SER A 23 2.06 -25.77 -10.08
CA SER A 23 1.68 -26.05 -8.69
C SER A 23 2.34 -25.06 -7.72
N ARG A 24 1.98 -25.15 -6.46
CA ARG A 24 2.65 -24.46 -5.33
C ARG A 24 2.74 -25.43 -4.16
N GLU A 25 3.29 -26.61 -4.41
CA GLU A 25 3.49 -27.60 -3.39
C GLU A 25 4.15 -27.01 -2.15
N SER A 26 3.57 -27.34 -0.98
CA SER A 26 4.06 -26.91 0.33
C SER A 26 4.41 -28.11 1.18
N ALA A 27 5.70 -28.30 1.45
CA ALA A 27 6.17 -29.34 2.34
C ALA A 27 5.60 -29.18 3.77
N ALA A 28 5.44 -27.94 4.23
CA ALA A 28 4.83 -27.65 5.53
C ALA A 28 3.36 -28.08 5.60
N VAL A 29 2.58 -27.82 4.54
CA VAL A 29 1.18 -28.30 4.49
C VAL A 29 1.12 -29.81 4.48
N ARG A 30 1.96 -30.51 3.73
CA ARG A 30 2.03 -31.97 3.74
C ARG A 30 2.41 -32.52 5.12
N ALA A 31 3.40 -31.94 5.78
CA ALA A 31 3.81 -32.32 7.12
C ALA A 31 2.70 -32.08 8.14
N PHE A 32 2.01 -30.93 8.07
CA PHE A 32 0.87 -30.61 8.91
C PHE A 32 -0.28 -31.64 8.77
N LEU A 33 -0.64 -31.99 7.54
CA LEU A 33 -1.69 -32.96 7.26
C LEU A 33 -1.31 -34.36 7.77
N ALA A 34 -0.06 -34.77 7.57
CA ALA A 34 0.46 -36.04 8.09
C ALA A 34 0.43 -36.10 9.63
N ALA A 35 0.78 -34.99 10.29
CA ALA A 35 0.81 -34.92 11.75
C ALA A 35 -0.60 -34.86 12.36
N THR A 36 -1.56 -34.21 11.71
CA THR A 36 -2.91 -34.05 12.23
C THR A 36 -3.83 -35.23 11.90
N GLY A 37 -3.48 -36.04 10.93
CA GLY A 37 -4.29 -37.15 10.42
C GLY A 37 -5.62 -36.69 9.80
N GLY A 38 -6.42 -37.64 9.38
CA GLY A 38 -7.72 -37.38 8.74
C GLY A 38 -7.70 -37.56 7.23
N THR A 39 -8.87 -37.39 6.63
CA THR A 39 -9.03 -37.47 5.17
C THR A 39 -8.79 -36.10 4.54
N VAL A 40 -8.14 -36.06 3.38
CA VAL A 40 -7.91 -34.83 2.62
C VAL A 40 -8.91 -34.70 1.50
N CYS A 41 -9.69 -33.63 1.51
CA CYS A 41 -10.53 -33.20 0.38
C CYS A 41 -9.76 -32.11 -0.40
N ALA A 42 -9.16 -32.51 -1.51
CA ALA A 42 -8.37 -31.60 -2.35
C ALA A 42 -9.30 -30.85 -3.34
N VAL A 43 -9.26 -29.49 -3.33
CA VAL A 43 -10.13 -28.64 -4.16
C VAL A 43 -9.33 -27.62 -4.95
N CYS A 44 -9.76 -27.34 -6.17
CA CYS A 44 -9.35 -26.17 -6.93
C CYS A 44 -10.59 -25.46 -7.46
N PRO A 45 -11.17 -24.48 -6.71
CA PRO A 45 -12.45 -23.88 -7.08
C PRO A 45 -12.52 -23.41 -8.53
N GLU A 46 -11.42 -22.86 -9.04
CA GLU A 46 -11.33 -22.35 -10.41
C GLU A 46 -11.31 -23.45 -11.48
N CYS A 47 -10.59 -24.57 -11.25
CA CYS A 47 -10.63 -25.72 -12.16
C CYS A 47 -11.95 -26.45 -12.05
N ASP A 48 -12.41 -26.65 -10.83
CA ASP A 48 -13.59 -27.50 -10.54
C ASP A 48 -14.90 -26.83 -10.99
N CYS A 49 -14.96 -25.48 -11.05
CA CYS A 49 -16.07 -24.76 -11.69
C CYS A 49 -15.95 -24.72 -13.23
N GLY A 50 -14.94 -25.39 -13.81
CA GLY A 50 -14.78 -25.54 -15.26
C GLY A 50 -14.05 -24.40 -15.97
N LEU A 51 -13.25 -23.58 -15.27
CA LEU A 51 -12.42 -22.55 -15.91
C LEU A 51 -11.14 -23.12 -16.56
N GLY A 52 -10.81 -24.38 -16.24
CA GLY A 52 -9.67 -25.07 -16.85
C GLY A 52 -8.30 -24.68 -16.27
N CYS A 53 -7.25 -25.27 -16.86
CA CYS A 53 -5.86 -25.02 -16.52
C CYS A 53 -5.00 -25.30 -17.78
N PRO A 54 -4.12 -24.39 -18.24
CA PRO A 54 -4.00 -23.00 -17.78
C PRO A 54 -5.20 -22.11 -18.10
N ARG A 55 -5.29 -20.92 -17.47
CA ARG A 55 -6.37 -19.95 -17.70
C ARG A 55 -5.88 -18.51 -17.50
N ALA A 56 -6.67 -17.55 -17.92
CA ALA A 56 -6.40 -16.15 -17.67
C ALA A 56 -6.33 -15.86 -16.15
N PRO A 57 -5.36 -15.08 -15.68
CA PRO A 57 -5.33 -14.65 -14.29
C PRO A 57 -6.56 -13.82 -13.94
N MET A 58 -7.03 -13.98 -12.71
CA MET A 58 -8.23 -13.30 -12.22
C MET A 58 -7.92 -12.43 -11.02
N SER A 59 -8.75 -11.42 -10.81
CA SER A 59 -8.69 -10.50 -9.68
C SER A 59 -10.07 -10.24 -9.09
N LEU A 60 -10.08 -9.83 -7.82
CA LEU A 60 -11.29 -9.37 -7.14
C LEU A 60 -11.38 -7.86 -7.18
N SER A 61 -12.58 -7.34 -7.38
CA SER A 61 -12.89 -5.92 -7.26
C SER A 61 -14.23 -5.72 -6.56
N ARG A 62 -14.36 -4.66 -5.78
CA ARG A 62 -15.63 -4.24 -5.20
C ARG A 62 -16.21 -3.11 -6.04
N GLY A 63 -17.40 -3.32 -6.56
CA GLY A 63 -18.16 -2.30 -7.28
C GLY A 63 -18.73 -1.22 -6.37
N ALA A 64 -19.27 -0.14 -6.96
CA ALA A 64 -19.95 0.92 -6.23
C ALA A 64 -21.22 0.42 -5.47
N ASP A 65 -21.78 -0.68 -5.90
CA ASP A 65 -22.89 -1.41 -5.26
C ASP A 65 -22.46 -2.24 -4.04
N GLY A 66 -21.17 -2.22 -3.68
CA GLY A 66 -20.59 -2.98 -2.58
C GLY A 66 -20.36 -4.48 -2.89
N VAL A 67 -20.71 -4.96 -4.08
CA VAL A 67 -20.58 -6.36 -4.48
C VAL A 67 -19.14 -6.66 -4.92
N VAL A 68 -18.57 -7.75 -4.40
CA VAL A 68 -17.26 -8.25 -4.83
C VAL A 68 -17.42 -9.13 -6.06
N ARG A 69 -16.69 -8.79 -7.12
CA ARG A 69 -16.71 -9.49 -8.41
C ARG A 69 -15.36 -10.10 -8.72
N LEU A 70 -15.40 -11.28 -9.32
CA LEU A 70 -14.24 -11.97 -9.87
C LEU A 70 -14.20 -11.74 -11.39
N THR A 71 -13.12 -11.12 -11.86
CA THR A 71 -12.97 -10.77 -13.28
C THR A 71 -11.62 -11.24 -13.79
N ASP A 72 -11.55 -11.79 -14.99
CA ASP A 72 -10.29 -12.15 -15.63
C ASP A 72 -9.62 -10.90 -16.27
N GLU A 73 -8.37 -11.05 -16.72
CA GLU A 73 -7.60 -9.97 -17.37
C GLU A 73 -8.23 -9.45 -18.68
N ARG A 74 -9.19 -10.17 -19.27
CA ARG A 74 -9.95 -9.78 -20.46
C ARG A 74 -11.22 -9.02 -20.13
N GLY A 75 -11.51 -8.83 -18.83
CA GLY A 75 -12.72 -8.18 -18.36
C GLY A 75 -13.95 -9.11 -18.28
N VAL A 76 -13.78 -10.42 -18.45
CA VAL A 76 -14.91 -11.36 -18.34
C VAL A 76 -15.18 -11.69 -16.89
N GLU A 77 -16.40 -11.44 -16.44
CA GLU A 77 -16.84 -11.74 -15.08
C GLU A 77 -17.11 -13.25 -14.91
N GLN A 78 -16.55 -13.83 -13.84
CA GLN A 78 -16.64 -15.24 -13.49
C GLN A 78 -17.30 -15.47 -12.12
N THR A 79 -17.81 -14.42 -11.48
CA THR A 79 -18.35 -14.46 -10.11
C THR A 79 -19.44 -15.51 -9.96
N ALA A 80 -20.49 -15.43 -10.77
CA ALA A 80 -21.65 -16.33 -10.66
C ALA A 80 -21.27 -17.81 -10.84
N ARG A 81 -20.36 -18.07 -11.79
CA ARG A 81 -19.89 -19.43 -12.07
C ARG A 81 -19.13 -20.03 -10.88
N LEU A 82 -18.20 -19.27 -10.32
CA LEU A 82 -17.43 -19.73 -9.17
C LEU A 82 -18.32 -19.84 -7.93
N GLN A 83 -19.22 -18.88 -7.71
CA GLN A 83 -20.14 -18.88 -6.58
C GLN A 83 -21.04 -20.11 -6.58
N ALA A 84 -21.66 -20.46 -7.71
CA ALA A 84 -22.50 -21.64 -7.85
C ALA A 84 -21.74 -22.93 -7.47
N TRP A 85 -20.48 -23.05 -7.90
CA TRP A 85 -19.64 -24.18 -7.51
C TRP A 85 -19.30 -24.16 -6.01
N CYS A 86 -19.03 -22.98 -5.44
CA CYS A 86 -18.78 -22.84 -4.00
C CYS A 86 -19.99 -23.31 -3.19
N ASP A 87 -21.20 -22.90 -3.56
CA ASP A 87 -22.43 -23.25 -2.87
C ASP A 87 -22.66 -24.77 -2.88
N ASP A 88 -22.50 -25.41 -4.05
CA ASP A 88 -22.58 -26.87 -4.20
C ASP A 88 -21.49 -27.60 -3.40
N CYS A 89 -20.25 -27.08 -3.39
CA CYS A 89 -19.17 -27.65 -2.59
C CYS A 89 -19.44 -27.53 -1.09
N MET A 90 -19.93 -26.40 -0.61
CA MET A 90 -20.29 -26.23 0.80
C MET A 90 -21.42 -27.18 1.21
N GLU A 91 -22.42 -27.39 0.36
CA GLU A 91 -23.50 -28.33 0.63
C GLU A 91 -22.97 -29.76 0.77
N ARG A 92 -22.09 -30.22 -0.11
CA ARG A 92 -21.45 -31.54 -0.01
C ARG A 92 -20.61 -31.71 1.24
N LEU A 93 -19.98 -30.63 1.73
CA LEU A 93 -19.14 -30.65 2.93
C LEU A 93 -19.94 -30.62 4.22
N ARG A 94 -21.18 -30.10 4.24
CA ARG A 94 -22.04 -30.05 5.45
C ARG A 94 -22.33 -31.41 6.06
N GLY A 95 -22.33 -32.45 5.26
CA GLY A 95 -22.53 -33.83 5.72
C GLY A 95 -21.27 -34.51 6.26
N GLN A 96 -20.14 -33.81 6.34
CA GLN A 96 -18.85 -34.35 6.72
C GLN A 96 -18.34 -33.67 8.01
N ASP A 97 -17.49 -34.40 8.76
CA ASP A 97 -16.77 -33.85 9.92
C ASP A 97 -15.58 -32.99 9.43
N VAL A 98 -15.85 -31.73 9.05
CA VAL A 98 -14.81 -30.82 8.54
C VAL A 98 -13.97 -30.25 9.69
N ARG A 99 -12.71 -30.65 9.78
CA ARG A 99 -11.74 -30.21 10.81
C ARG A 99 -11.13 -28.85 10.53
N GLY A 100 -11.03 -28.46 9.25
CA GLY A 100 -10.45 -27.20 8.87
C GLY A 100 -10.17 -27.08 7.36
N PHE A 101 -9.77 -25.90 6.98
CA PHE A 101 -9.37 -25.54 5.62
C PHE A 101 -7.91 -25.08 5.63
N VAL A 102 -7.12 -25.54 4.64
CA VAL A 102 -5.78 -25.03 4.35
C VAL A 102 -5.76 -24.57 2.91
N LEU A 103 -5.86 -23.27 2.70
CA LEU A 103 -6.13 -22.67 1.40
C LEU A 103 -4.95 -21.85 0.90
N LYS A 104 -4.83 -21.75 -0.44
CA LYS A 104 -3.73 -21.01 -1.08
C LYS A 104 -3.87 -19.51 -0.83
N SER A 105 -2.87 -18.92 -0.20
CA SER A 105 -2.79 -17.50 0.10
C SER A 105 -2.90 -16.63 -1.16
N ARG A 106 -3.50 -15.45 -1.02
CA ARG A 106 -3.62 -14.39 -2.04
C ARG A 106 -4.32 -14.82 -3.33
N SER A 107 -4.97 -15.99 -3.34
CA SER A 107 -5.79 -16.42 -4.47
C SER A 107 -7.14 -15.70 -4.44
N PRO A 108 -7.66 -15.22 -5.58
CA PRO A 108 -8.99 -14.60 -5.63
C PRO A 108 -10.10 -15.56 -5.24
N SER A 109 -9.84 -16.87 -5.28
CA SER A 109 -10.77 -17.89 -4.82
C SER A 109 -10.46 -18.38 -3.42
N CYS A 110 -9.21 -18.73 -3.13
CA CYS A 110 -8.81 -19.46 -1.92
C CYS A 110 -8.22 -18.59 -0.79
N GLY A 111 -7.81 -17.34 -1.04
CA GLY A 111 -7.07 -16.55 -0.04
C GLY A 111 -7.88 -16.32 1.23
N VAL A 112 -7.25 -16.48 2.39
CA VAL A 112 -7.88 -16.34 3.72
C VAL A 112 -7.42 -15.02 4.34
N GLY A 113 -8.25 -13.97 4.31
CA GLY A 113 -7.95 -12.64 4.85
C GLY A 113 -6.70 -11.97 4.24
N ASN A 114 -6.23 -12.43 3.09
CA ASN A 114 -4.98 -11.96 2.50
C ASN A 114 -5.05 -11.75 0.98
N THR A 115 -6.26 -11.71 0.43
CA THR A 115 -6.49 -11.46 -1.00
C THR A 115 -6.67 -9.97 -1.24
N PRO A 116 -5.90 -9.37 -2.18
CA PRO A 116 -6.17 -8.02 -2.64
C PRO A 116 -7.54 -7.94 -3.34
N VAL A 117 -8.36 -6.97 -2.93
CA VAL A 117 -9.65 -6.66 -3.56
C VAL A 117 -9.60 -5.21 -4.00
N ALA A 118 -9.59 -4.95 -5.32
CA ALA A 118 -9.60 -3.58 -5.83
C ALA A 118 -10.87 -2.85 -5.35
N GLY A 119 -10.75 -1.59 -4.96
CA GLY A 119 -11.83 -0.82 -4.32
C GLY A 119 -12.04 -1.12 -2.84
N CYS A 120 -11.18 -1.97 -2.22
CA CYS A 120 -11.16 -2.18 -0.77
C CYS A 120 -9.82 -1.71 -0.20
N GLU A 121 -9.87 -1.04 0.92
CA GLU A 121 -8.68 -0.60 1.66
C GLU A 121 -7.96 -1.76 2.36
N HIS A 122 -8.72 -2.72 2.86
CA HIS A 122 -8.23 -3.90 3.57
C HIS A 122 -8.20 -5.15 2.69
N PRO A 123 -7.24 -6.08 2.94
CA PRO A 123 -7.27 -7.38 2.29
C PRO A 123 -8.49 -8.19 2.73
N GLY A 124 -9.00 -9.02 1.86
CA GLY A 124 -10.20 -9.81 2.09
C GLY A 124 -10.00 -11.31 1.90
N ASP A 125 -11.10 -12.05 2.05
CA ASP A 125 -11.17 -13.45 1.65
C ASP A 125 -11.35 -13.58 0.14
N GLY A 126 -10.81 -14.65 -0.45
CA GLY A 126 -11.22 -15.11 -1.76
C GLY A 126 -12.64 -15.71 -1.70
N LEU A 127 -13.32 -15.81 -2.84
CA LEU A 127 -14.75 -16.18 -2.86
C LEU A 127 -15.03 -17.55 -2.19
N PHE A 128 -14.17 -18.55 -2.39
CA PHE A 128 -14.32 -19.87 -1.74
C PHE A 128 -14.03 -19.80 -0.23
N ALA A 129 -13.01 -19.02 0.17
CA ALA A 129 -12.71 -18.83 1.58
C ALA A 129 -13.86 -18.10 2.32
N ALA A 130 -14.47 -17.10 1.67
CA ALA A 130 -15.64 -16.40 2.18
C ALA A 130 -16.85 -17.35 2.33
N ALA A 131 -17.12 -18.17 1.32
CA ALA A 131 -18.18 -19.20 1.37
C ALA A 131 -17.93 -20.22 2.48
N ALA A 132 -16.68 -20.70 2.64
CA ALA A 132 -16.29 -21.62 3.70
C ALA A 132 -16.48 -21.01 5.08
N ARG A 133 -16.09 -19.75 5.29
CA ARG A 133 -16.28 -19.03 6.56
C ARG A 133 -17.75 -18.88 6.93
N ALA A 134 -18.58 -18.58 5.96
CA ALA A 134 -20.03 -18.45 6.15
C ALA A 134 -20.71 -19.80 6.45
N ALA A 135 -20.31 -20.85 5.73
CA ALA A 135 -20.93 -22.18 5.85
C ALA A 135 -20.46 -22.96 7.11
N PHE A 136 -19.24 -22.69 7.58
CA PHE A 136 -18.60 -23.41 8.69
C PHE A 136 -18.11 -22.44 9.77
N PRO A 137 -18.99 -21.72 10.47
CA PRO A 137 -18.59 -20.81 11.54
C PRO A 137 -17.89 -21.59 12.66
N GLY A 138 -16.68 -21.11 13.06
CA GLY A 138 -15.87 -21.75 14.08
C GLY A 138 -14.91 -22.84 13.60
N VAL A 139 -15.02 -23.28 12.34
CA VAL A 139 -14.02 -24.19 11.75
C VAL A 139 -12.80 -23.36 11.30
N PRO A 140 -11.57 -23.77 11.66
CA PRO A 140 -10.38 -22.99 11.34
C PRO A 140 -10.12 -22.93 9.83
N LEU A 141 -10.01 -21.70 9.29
CA LEU A 141 -9.52 -21.42 7.96
C LEU A 141 -8.08 -20.89 8.07
N ARG A 142 -7.16 -21.51 7.35
CA ARG A 142 -5.72 -21.21 7.36
C ARG A 142 -5.21 -21.05 5.93
N SER A 143 -4.21 -20.22 5.74
CA SER A 143 -3.38 -20.27 4.54
C SER A 143 -2.21 -21.26 4.75
N GLU A 144 -1.46 -21.57 3.68
CA GLU A 144 -0.23 -22.35 3.79
C GLU A 144 0.83 -21.68 4.69
N TRP A 145 0.69 -20.40 4.96
CA TRP A 145 1.60 -19.66 5.86
C TRP A 145 1.26 -19.81 7.34
N ASP A 146 0.05 -20.26 7.65
CA ASP A 146 -0.47 -20.34 9.03
C ASP A 146 -0.36 -21.76 9.61
N VAL A 147 0.26 -22.69 8.86
CA VAL A 147 0.60 -24.02 9.37
C VAL A 147 2.04 -24.02 9.90
N PRO A 148 2.38 -24.87 10.89
CA PRO A 148 3.75 -24.99 11.41
C PRO A 148 4.77 -25.24 10.28
N GLY A 149 5.83 -24.45 10.24
CA GLY A 149 6.85 -24.52 9.17
C GLY A 149 6.40 -23.95 7.82
N GLY A 150 5.21 -23.36 7.75
CA GLY A 150 4.71 -22.68 6.54
C GLY A 150 5.28 -21.27 6.31
N GLU A 151 6.05 -20.79 7.27
CA GLU A 151 6.70 -19.48 7.20
C GLU A 151 7.88 -19.53 6.22
N GLU A 152 7.64 -19.09 5.00
CA GLU A 152 8.71 -18.90 4.01
C GLU A 152 9.28 -17.50 4.15
N ALA A 153 10.58 -17.38 4.41
CA ALA A 153 11.27 -16.10 4.34
C ALA A 153 11.13 -15.53 2.93
N LEU A 154 10.49 -14.36 2.81
CA LEU A 154 10.31 -13.69 1.53
C LEU A 154 11.62 -13.04 1.08
N PRO A 155 12.24 -13.47 -0.05
CA PRO A 155 13.36 -12.76 -0.63
C PRO A 155 12.97 -11.30 -0.91
N GLU A 156 13.89 -10.36 -0.65
CA GLU A 156 13.64 -8.92 -0.79
C GLU A 156 13.02 -8.52 -2.14
N PRO A 157 13.51 -8.99 -3.31
CA PRO A 157 12.89 -8.65 -4.59
C PRO A 157 11.43 -9.10 -4.70
N THR A 158 11.08 -10.23 -4.09
CA THR A 158 9.69 -10.73 -4.08
C THR A 158 8.82 -9.90 -3.16
N LEU A 159 9.32 -9.54 -1.98
CA LEU A 159 8.64 -8.66 -1.03
C LEU A 159 8.33 -7.32 -1.69
N LEU A 160 9.33 -6.64 -2.24
CA LEU A 160 9.16 -5.32 -2.87
C LEU A 160 8.15 -5.35 -4.02
N LYS A 161 8.17 -6.39 -4.88
CA LYS A 161 7.16 -6.55 -5.94
C LYS A 161 5.73 -6.71 -5.38
N ARG A 162 5.57 -7.44 -4.28
CA ARG A 162 4.26 -7.63 -3.65
C ARG A 162 3.76 -6.34 -3.02
N VAL A 163 4.62 -5.64 -2.28
CA VAL A 163 4.31 -4.36 -1.63
C VAL A 163 4.00 -3.29 -2.68
N GLU A 164 4.80 -3.19 -3.75
CA GLU A 164 4.54 -2.26 -4.85
C GLU A 164 3.16 -2.47 -5.48
N ARG A 165 2.77 -3.72 -5.72
CA ARG A 165 1.44 -4.03 -6.27
C ARG A 165 0.31 -3.56 -5.34
N VAL A 166 0.46 -3.77 -4.03
CA VAL A 166 -0.50 -3.30 -3.03
C VAL A 166 -0.57 -1.78 -3.02
N ALA A 167 0.58 -1.09 -2.95
CA ALA A 167 0.62 0.35 -2.94
C ALA A 167 -0.02 0.97 -4.19
N ARG A 168 0.29 0.44 -5.38
CA ARG A 168 -0.37 0.86 -6.64
C ARG A 168 -1.88 0.67 -6.61
N MET A 169 -2.35 -0.44 -6.06
CA MET A 169 -3.79 -0.73 -5.95
C MET A 169 -4.48 0.28 -5.01
N LEU A 170 -3.89 0.54 -3.85
CA LEU A 170 -4.48 1.44 -2.84
C LEU A 170 -4.43 2.90 -3.27
N LEU A 171 -3.40 3.31 -4.00
CA LEU A 171 -3.24 4.68 -4.52
C LEU A 171 -3.89 4.88 -5.90
N ALA A 172 -4.52 3.86 -6.48
CA ALA A 172 -5.22 3.98 -7.74
C ALA A 172 -6.36 5.02 -7.63
N GLY A 173 -6.33 6.04 -8.48
CA GLY A 173 -7.30 7.15 -8.45
C GLY A 173 -6.97 8.26 -7.45
N SER A 174 -5.81 8.23 -6.80
CA SER A 174 -5.34 9.35 -5.97
C SER A 174 -5.03 10.58 -6.84
N GLU A 175 -5.21 11.78 -6.26
CA GLU A 175 -4.90 13.05 -6.93
C GLU A 175 -3.41 13.18 -7.26
N ALA A 176 -3.09 13.91 -8.34
CA ALA A 176 -1.77 14.04 -8.95
C ALA A 176 -0.61 14.50 -8.03
N CYS A 177 -0.91 15.09 -6.86
CA CYS A 177 0.13 15.49 -5.90
C CYS A 177 0.57 14.35 -4.98
N HIS A 178 -0.22 13.27 -4.87
CA HIS A 178 0.01 12.09 -4.02
C HIS A 178 -0.27 10.79 -4.78
N ASP A 179 0.07 10.79 -6.05
CA ASP A 179 -0.07 9.67 -6.96
C ASP A 179 1.09 8.67 -6.85
N TRP A 180 1.06 7.67 -7.71
CA TRP A 180 2.13 6.69 -7.80
C TRP A 180 3.49 7.31 -8.18
N ASP A 181 3.51 8.37 -9.00
CA ASP A 181 4.74 9.04 -9.40
C ASP A 181 5.41 9.77 -8.23
N HIS A 182 4.61 10.35 -7.30
CA HIS A 182 5.14 10.84 -6.02
C HIS A 182 5.84 9.72 -5.23
N THR A 183 5.19 8.58 -5.08
CA THR A 183 5.77 7.42 -4.39
C THR A 183 7.10 6.98 -5.01
N LEU A 184 7.19 6.96 -6.35
CA LEU A 184 8.43 6.64 -7.05
C LEU A 184 9.54 7.67 -6.81
N ARG A 185 9.22 8.96 -6.81
CA ARG A 185 10.18 10.02 -6.52
C ARG A 185 10.66 9.99 -5.07
N VAL A 186 9.77 9.75 -4.11
CA VAL A 186 10.12 9.57 -2.69
C VAL A 186 11.06 8.37 -2.53
N ARG A 187 10.76 7.25 -3.16
CA ARG A 187 11.65 6.07 -3.16
C ARG A 187 13.01 6.38 -3.78
N ALA A 188 13.06 7.14 -4.88
CA ALA A 188 14.32 7.56 -5.50
C ALA A 188 15.14 8.49 -4.58
N ASN A 189 14.49 9.43 -3.88
CA ASN A 189 15.12 10.27 -2.87
C ASN A 189 15.70 9.42 -1.73
N ALA A 190 14.90 8.48 -1.18
CA ALA A 190 15.36 7.59 -0.12
C ALA A 190 16.60 6.80 -0.53
N ARG A 191 16.66 6.28 -1.76
CA ARG A 191 17.84 5.56 -2.29
C ARG A 191 19.08 6.43 -2.36
N ARG A 192 18.93 7.73 -2.68
CA ARG A 192 20.04 8.70 -2.64
C ARG A 192 20.53 8.90 -1.23
N LEU A 193 19.62 9.05 -0.26
CA LEU A 193 19.97 9.21 1.15
C LEU A 193 20.66 7.95 1.70
N MET A 194 20.12 6.77 1.43
CA MET A 194 20.69 5.48 1.85
C MET A 194 22.08 5.19 1.29
N ALA A 195 22.53 5.91 0.27
CA ALA A 195 23.90 5.78 -0.24
C ALA A 195 24.93 6.39 0.72
N HIS A 196 24.50 7.32 1.58
CA HIS A 196 25.36 8.09 2.48
C HIS A 196 25.00 7.90 3.97
N GLU A 197 23.85 7.30 4.27
CA GLU A 197 23.34 7.13 5.62
C GLU A 197 23.21 5.62 5.95
N PRO A 198 23.88 5.11 7.01
CA PRO A 198 23.75 3.73 7.42
C PRO A 198 22.35 3.43 7.94
N CYS A 199 21.68 2.43 7.39
CA CYS A 199 20.30 2.06 7.75
C CYS A 199 19.96 0.65 7.27
N ASP A 200 18.86 0.13 7.78
CA ASP A 200 18.23 -1.06 7.21
C ASP A 200 17.48 -0.69 5.92
N ARG A 201 18.12 -0.98 4.77
CA ARG A 201 17.56 -0.66 3.45
C ARG A 201 16.20 -1.31 3.21
N ARG A 202 15.97 -2.50 3.74
CA ARG A 202 14.71 -3.24 3.57
C ARG A 202 13.55 -2.48 4.21
N VAL A 203 13.74 -1.94 5.42
CA VAL A 203 12.73 -1.11 6.11
C VAL A 203 12.43 0.15 5.31
N VAL A 204 13.45 0.87 4.86
CA VAL A 204 13.28 2.14 4.12
C VAL A 204 12.58 1.92 2.78
N GLU A 205 13.01 0.92 1.99
CA GLU A 205 12.40 0.61 0.68
C GLU A 205 10.92 0.25 0.82
N VAL A 206 10.57 -0.57 1.81
CA VAL A 206 9.18 -0.96 2.08
C VAL A 206 8.36 0.21 2.59
N ALA A 207 8.90 0.98 3.53
CA ALA A 207 8.21 2.13 4.11
C ALA A 207 7.92 3.22 3.08
N THR A 208 8.87 3.52 2.17
CA THR A 208 8.65 4.51 1.10
C THR A 208 7.56 4.10 0.12
N LEU A 209 7.36 2.80 -0.12
CA LEU A 209 6.25 2.32 -0.96
C LEU A 209 4.89 2.48 -0.26
N LEU A 210 4.86 2.44 1.06
CA LEU A 210 3.63 2.41 1.87
C LEU A 210 3.32 3.73 2.59
N HIS A 211 4.18 4.77 2.51
CA HIS A 211 4.06 5.95 3.37
C HIS A 211 2.72 6.69 3.25
N ASP A 212 2.17 6.76 2.04
CA ASP A 212 0.97 7.53 1.73
C ASP A 212 -0.30 6.66 1.47
N ILE A 213 -0.26 5.34 1.75
CA ILE A 213 -1.41 4.45 1.48
C ILE A 213 -2.68 4.80 2.28
N GLY A 214 -2.57 5.59 3.34
CA GLY A 214 -3.71 6.11 4.09
C GLY A 214 -4.35 7.38 3.49
N ARG A 215 -3.76 7.99 2.43
CA ARG A 215 -4.27 9.21 1.80
C ARG A 215 -5.69 9.11 1.25
N PRO A 216 -6.06 8.04 0.55
CA PRO A 216 -7.43 7.89 0.06
C PRO A 216 -8.47 7.98 1.18
N ALA A 217 -8.20 7.37 2.34
CA ALA A 217 -9.08 7.44 3.50
C ALA A 217 -9.13 8.84 4.14
N GLU A 218 -8.00 9.54 4.22
CA GLU A 218 -7.97 10.95 4.67
C GLU A 218 -8.84 11.83 3.79
N ILE A 219 -8.72 11.70 2.46
CA ILE A 219 -9.53 12.45 1.49
C ILE A 219 -11.02 12.08 1.63
N ALA A 220 -11.35 10.79 1.63
CA ALA A 220 -12.72 10.32 1.77
C ALA A 220 -13.37 10.75 3.09
N SER A 221 -12.58 10.89 4.16
CA SER A 221 -13.07 11.37 5.45
C SER A 221 -13.18 12.90 5.54
N GLY A 222 -12.79 13.65 4.50
CA GLY A 222 -12.71 15.11 4.55
C GLY A 222 -11.65 15.61 5.55
N GLY A 223 -10.53 14.90 5.67
CA GLY A 223 -9.41 15.26 6.55
C GLY A 223 -9.60 14.90 8.03
N ARG A 224 -10.65 14.15 8.39
CA ARG A 224 -10.89 13.71 9.78
C ARG A 224 -9.94 12.60 10.22
N LEU A 225 -9.54 11.72 9.30
CA LEU A 225 -8.52 10.71 9.54
C LEU A 225 -7.15 11.28 9.24
N ASP A 226 -6.18 11.00 10.10
CA ASP A 226 -4.77 11.27 9.81
C ASP A 226 -4.20 10.11 8.99
N HIS A 227 -3.78 10.39 7.74
CA HIS A 227 -3.28 9.36 6.82
C HIS A 227 -2.02 8.65 7.32
N ALA A 228 -1.17 9.32 8.10
CA ALA A 228 0.06 8.70 8.62
C ALA A 228 -0.26 7.71 9.75
N VAL A 229 -1.21 8.07 10.62
CA VAL A 229 -1.69 7.17 11.70
C VAL A 229 -2.42 5.97 11.10
N HIS A 230 -3.39 6.24 10.24
CA HIS A 230 -4.18 5.20 9.57
C HIS A 230 -3.32 4.32 8.67
N GLY A 231 -2.46 4.95 7.85
CA GLY A 231 -1.54 4.26 6.96
C GLY A 231 -0.54 3.35 7.67
N ALA A 232 -0.11 3.72 8.89
CA ALA A 232 0.78 2.87 9.68
C ALA A 232 0.13 1.53 10.05
N SER A 233 -1.13 1.55 10.49
CA SER A 233 -1.88 0.33 10.80
C SER A 233 -2.14 -0.49 9.54
N LEU A 234 -2.56 0.17 8.48
CA LEU A 234 -2.82 -0.43 7.17
C LEU A 234 -1.55 -1.08 6.56
N ALA A 235 -0.38 -0.44 6.72
CA ALA A 235 0.89 -0.99 6.27
C ALA A 235 1.21 -2.32 6.96
N VAL A 236 1.02 -2.42 8.26
CA VAL A 236 1.24 -3.67 9.02
C VAL A 236 0.29 -4.77 8.55
N GLU A 237 -0.98 -4.45 8.37
CA GLU A 237 -1.99 -5.40 7.87
C GLU A 237 -1.62 -5.95 6.48
N TRP A 238 -1.27 -5.07 5.55
CA TRP A 238 -0.87 -5.47 4.20
C TRP A 238 0.45 -6.23 4.17
N LEU A 239 1.40 -5.91 5.03
CA LEU A 239 2.63 -6.70 5.14
C LEU A 239 2.34 -8.14 5.56
N ARG A 240 1.45 -8.35 6.52
CA ARG A 240 0.97 -9.70 6.87
C ARG A 240 0.26 -10.38 5.70
N ALA A 241 -0.61 -9.66 5.01
CA ALA A 241 -1.37 -10.17 3.87
C ALA A 241 -0.47 -10.57 2.69
N VAL A 242 0.66 -9.89 2.47
CA VAL A 242 1.63 -10.26 1.44
C VAL A 242 2.61 -11.36 1.89
N GLY A 243 2.53 -11.82 3.13
CA GLY A 243 3.28 -12.97 3.65
C GLY A 243 4.47 -12.62 4.53
N VAL A 244 4.61 -11.37 4.99
CA VAL A 244 5.62 -11.02 6.00
C VAL A 244 5.20 -11.60 7.35
N ARG A 245 6.15 -12.23 8.05
CA ARG A 245 5.98 -12.79 9.40
C ARG A 245 6.97 -12.20 10.41
N ASP A 246 7.87 -11.38 9.95
CA ASP A 246 8.83 -10.64 10.77
C ASP A 246 8.12 -9.46 11.43
N GLU A 247 7.68 -9.63 12.68
CA GLU A 247 6.98 -8.61 13.46
C GLU A 247 7.87 -7.36 13.69
N SER A 248 9.20 -7.54 13.81
CA SER A 248 10.14 -6.43 13.95
C SER A 248 10.17 -5.56 12.69
N LEU A 249 10.26 -6.19 11.51
CA LEU A 249 10.18 -5.48 10.24
C LEU A 249 8.86 -4.73 10.10
N MET A 250 7.73 -5.37 10.40
CA MET A 250 6.40 -4.76 10.31
C MET A 250 6.26 -3.56 11.25
N ALA A 251 6.70 -3.69 12.50
CA ALA A 251 6.67 -2.61 13.48
C ALA A 251 7.52 -1.40 13.04
N ARG A 252 8.74 -1.65 12.55
CA ARG A 252 9.66 -0.60 12.07
C ARG A 252 9.12 0.11 10.84
N VAL A 253 8.55 -0.62 9.88
CA VAL A 253 7.89 -0.03 8.70
C VAL A 253 6.68 0.81 9.13
N GLY A 254 5.82 0.28 10.00
CA GLY A 254 4.68 1.03 10.54
C GLY A 254 5.10 2.33 11.22
N ARG A 255 6.21 2.30 11.99
CA ARG A 255 6.79 3.51 12.60
C ARG A 255 7.25 4.53 11.56
N CYS A 256 7.96 4.10 10.52
CA CYS A 256 8.38 4.98 9.42
C CYS A 256 7.17 5.64 8.76
N VAL A 257 6.11 4.87 8.48
CA VAL A 257 4.87 5.39 7.90
C VAL A 257 4.21 6.40 8.83
N ARG A 258 4.13 6.13 10.15
CA ARG A 258 3.57 7.07 11.12
C ARG A 258 4.35 8.38 11.20
N CYS A 259 5.68 8.33 11.12
CA CYS A 259 6.57 9.46 11.37
C CYS A 259 6.83 10.36 10.15
N HIS A 260 6.42 9.97 8.92
CA HIS A 260 6.75 10.74 7.71
C HIS A 260 6.04 12.09 7.61
N ARG A 261 4.94 12.31 8.37
CA ARG A 261 4.12 13.52 8.25
C ARG A 261 4.75 14.72 8.95
N PHE A 262 4.86 15.83 8.24
CA PHE A 262 5.44 17.07 8.73
C PHE A 262 4.60 17.79 9.80
N ARG A 263 3.28 17.61 9.79
CA ARG A 263 2.35 18.38 10.63
C ARG A 263 2.19 17.84 12.04
N SER A 264 2.64 16.62 12.30
CA SER A 264 2.50 16.02 13.64
C SER A 264 3.50 16.67 14.61
N ARG A 265 2.97 17.28 15.68
CA ARG A 265 3.75 17.79 16.82
C ARG A 265 3.69 16.81 18.01
N GLU A 266 3.07 15.66 17.81
CA GLU A 266 2.97 14.64 18.84
C GLU A 266 4.35 14.00 19.06
N PRO A 267 4.81 13.84 20.32
CA PRO A 267 6.09 13.22 20.61
C PRO A 267 6.27 11.85 19.95
N ASP A 268 5.19 11.07 19.88
CA ASP A 268 5.15 9.73 19.28
C ASP A 268 5.28 9.70 17.76
N ALA A 269 5.13 10.84 17.09
CA ALA A 269 5.29 10.96 15.64
C ALA A 269 6.65 11.57 15.24
N CYS A 270 7.51 11.87 16.21
CA CYS A 270 8.85 12.36 15.93
C CYS A 270 9.76 11.22 15.43
N PRO A 271 10.44 11.38 14.27
CA PRO A 271 11.41 10.40 13.79
C PRO A 271 12.60 10.22 14.73
N THR A 272 12.81 9.02 15.24
CA THR A 272 13.86 8.69 16.22
C THR A 272 14.95 7.79 15.66
N THR A 273 14.59 6.85 14.77
CA THR A 273 15.55 5.97 14.12
C THR A 273 16.08 6.55 12.81
N GLN A 274 17.15 5.99 12.30
CA GLN A 274 17.74 6.46 11.03
C GLN A 274 16.80 6.20 9.85
N GLU A 275 16.10 5.06 9.85
CA GLU A 275 15.11 4.72 8.83
C GLU A 275 13.94 5.71 8.82
N GLU A 276 13.43 6.06 9.99
CA GLU A 276 12.35 7.05 10.13
C GLU A 276 12.78 8.43 9.60
N ARG A 277 14.02 8.86 9.91
CA ARG A 277 14.60 10.12 9.42
C ARG A 277 14.77 10.11 7.90
N ILE A 278 15.26 9.01 7.33
CA ILE A 278 15.45 8.88 5.87
C ILE A 278 14.08 8.94 5.16
N VAL A 279 13.07 8.23 5.65
CA VAL A 279 11.73 8.24 5.03
C VAL A 279 11.09 9.63 5.13
N TYR A 280 11.22 10.29 6.28
CA TYR A 280 10.77 11.66 6.46
C TYR A 280 11.45 12.63 5.47
N ASP A 281 12.79 12.63 5.41
CA ASP A 281 13.54 13.50 4.51
C ASP A 281 13.22 13.22 3.04
N ALA A 282 13.10 11.95 2.66
CA ALA A 282 12.81 11.53 1.29
C ALA A 282 11.47 12.09 0.79
N ASP A 283 10.44 12.09 1.63
CA ASP A 283 9.15 12.68 1.34
C ASP A 283 9.24 14.21 1.25
N LYS A 284 9.89 14.87 2.23
CA LYS A 284 10.04 16.34 2.22
C LYS A 284 10.85 16.84 1.01
N LEU A 285 11.86 16.09 0.59
CA LEU A 285 12.61 16.39 -0.62
C LEU A 285 11.74 16.46 -1.89
N ASP A 286 10.63 15.71 -1.97
CA ASP A 286 9.72 15.78 -3.13
C ASP A 286 8.85 17.05 -3.13
N SER A 287 8.81 17.79 -2.03
CA SER A 287 8.08 19.06 -1.93
C SER A 287 8.89 20.29 -2.29
N ILE A 288 10.20 20.17 -2.54
CA ILE A 288 11.11 21.31 -2.81
C ILE A 288 11.93 21.10 -4.08
N GLY A 289 12.54 22.18 -4.54
CA GLY A 289 13.31 22.23 -5.82
C GLY A 289 12.39 22.29 -7.03
N ALA A 290 12.89 21.96 -8.21
CA ALA A 290 12.14 22.03 -9.46
C ALA A 290 10.82 21.24 -9.44
N ILE A 291 10.84 20.03 -8.87
CA ILE A 291 9.59 19.24 -8.73
C ILE A 291 8.62 19.87 -7.73
N GLY A 292 9.13 20.45 -6.64
CA GLY A 292 8.33 21.18 -5.66
C GLY A 292 7.63 22.40 -6.27
N ILE A 293 8.34 23.17 -7.10
CA ILE A 293 7.78 24.28 -7.88
C ILE A 293 6.65 23.76 -8.78
N GLY A 294 6.90 22.73 -9.62
CA GLY A 294 5.90 22.16 -10.50
C GLY A 294 4.66 21.67 -9.76
N ARG A 295 4.81 21.00 -8.62
CA ARG A 295 3.70 20.57 -7.77
C ARG A 295 2.90 21.74 -7.18
N ALA A 296 3.58 22.80 -6.75
CA ALA A 296 2.91 23.99 -6.20
C ALA A 296 2.06 24.69 -7.27
N PHE A 297 2.57 24.85 -8.49
CA PHE A 297 1.80 25.42 -9.61
C PHE A 297 0.65 24.51 -10.05
N HIS A 298 0.88 23.19 -10.09
CA HIS A 298 -0.18 22.23 -10.42
C HIS A 298 -1.33 22.30 -9.41
N PHE A 299 -1.01 22.33 -8.10
CA PHE A 299 -2.01 22.45 -7.04
C PHE A 299 -2.77 23.79 -7.11
N ALA A 300 -2.05 24.91 -7.23
CA ALA A 300 -2.64 26.23 -7.35
C ALA A 300 -3.54 26.35 -8.59
N GLY A 301 -3.14 25.76 -9.72
CA GLY A 301 -3.95 25.68 -10.94
C GLY A 301 -5.24 24.90 -10.74
N GLY A 302 -5.20 23.77 -10.02
CA GLY A 302 -6.39 22.98 -9.65
C GLY A 302 -7.39 23.76 -8.78
N LEU A 303 -6.93 24.70 -7.98
CA LEU A 303 -7.78 25.62 -7.19
C LEU A 303 -8.30 26.82 -7.98
N GLY A 304 -7.83 27.05 -9.21
CA GLY A 304 -8.09 28.30 -9.94
C GLY A 304 -7.42 29.53 -9.31
N ALA A 305 -6.34 29.31 -8.55
CA ALA A 305 -5.57 30.40 -7.95
C ALA A 305 -4.80 31.20 -9.01
N ARG A 306 -4.39 32.41 -8.63
CA ARG A 306 -3.55 33.28 -9.52
C ARG A 306 -2.20 32.59 -9.78
N VAL A 307 -1.68 32.80 -10.98
CA VAL A 307 -0.33 32.32 -11.33
C VAL A 307 0.72 32.95 -10.42
N HIS A 308 0.56 34.27 -10.13
CA HIS A 308 1.44 35.03 -9.24
C HIS A 308 0.67 36.15 -8.54
N ASN A 309 1.16 36.59 -7.39
CA ASN A 309 0.63 37.70 -6.59
C ASN A 309 1.78 38.36 -5.79
N ARG A 310 1.57 39.59 -5.31
CA ARG A 310 2.55 40.26 -4.47
C ARG A 310 2.68 39.53 -3.13
N ALA A 311 3.87 39.58 -2.52
CA ALA A 311 4.12 38.91 -1.24
C ALA A 311 3.08 39.29 -0.15
N ALA A 312 2.70 40.58 -0.05
CA ALA A 312 1.69 41.03 0.89
C ALA A 312 0.30 40.42 0.63
N GLU A 313 -0.12 40.34 -0.66
CA GLU A 313 -1.38 39.70 -1.06
C GLU A 313 -1.36 38.18 -0.78
N ALA A 314 -0.25 37.55 -1.12
CA ALA A 314 -0.02 36.13 -0.89
C ALA A 314 -0.09 35.78 0.61
N LEU A 315 0.56 36.54 1.46
CA LEU A 315 0.57 36.31 2.91
C LEU A 315 -0.77 36.64 3.61
N ALA A 316 -1.51 37.62 3.10
CA ALA A 316 -2.84 37.97 3.60
C ALA A 316 -3.93 37.01 3.08
N GLY A 317 -3.69 36.27 2.00
CA GLY A 317 -4.66 35.37 1.38
C GLY A 317 -5.01 34.15 2.24
N ALA A 318 -6.25 33.68 2.12
CA ALA A 318 -6.70 32.44 2.76
C ALA A 318 -6.17 31.21 2.00
N SER A 319 -5.94 30.12 2.72
CA SER A 319 -5.67 28.80 2.13
C SER A 319 -6.87 28.35 1.29
N TYR A 320 -6.59 27.66 0.18
CA TYR A 320 -7.58 27.15 -0.79
C TYR A 320 -8.37 28.25 -1.52
N GLY A 321 -7.94 29.51 -1.43
CA GLY A 321 -8.57 30.63 -2.12
C GLY A 321 -7.82 31.06 -3.38
N ARG A 322 -8.33 32.12 -4.05
CA ARG A 322 -7.73 32.68 -5.27
C ARG A 322 -6.27 33.15 -5.07
N GLU A 323 -5.94 33.62 -3.88
CA GLU A 323 -4.60 34.11 -3.52
C GLU A 323 -3.65 32.98 -3.06
N ASP A 324 -4.10 31.71 -3.01
CA ASP A 324 -3.28 30.56 -2.64
C ASP A 324 -2.42 30.09 -3.83
N SER A 325 -1.60 31.03 -4.32
CA SER A 325 -0.68 30.81 -5.44
C SER A 325 0.49 29.92 -5.07
N ALA A 326 1.22 29.41 -6.06
CA ALA A 326 2.49 28.69 -5.85
C ALA A 326 3.51 29.54 -5.09
N TYR A 327 3.52 30.88 -5.31
CA TYR A 327 4.37 31.79 -4.58
C TYR A 327 4.00 31.90 -3.09
N ARG A 328 2.69 31.91 -2.77
CA ARG A 328 2.24 31.84 -1.37
C ARG A 328 2.71 30.55 -0.69
N GLU A 329 2.53 29.41 -1.32
CA GLU A 329 2.99 28.12 -0.77
C GLU A 329 4.52 28.13 -0.54
N TYR A 330 5.29 28.77 -1.45
CA TYR A 330 6.72 28.98 -1.24
C TYR A 330 6.99 29.83 0.00
N LEU A 331 6.34 30.99 0.12
CA LEU A 331 6.58 31.92 1.24
C LEU A 331 6.22 31.34 2.60
N VAL A 332 5.08 30.66 2.70
CA VAL A 332 4.55 30.18 3.99
C VAL A 332 5.10 28.83 4.41
N LYS A 333 5.59 28.03 3.45
CA LYS A 333 5.97 26.65 3.77
C LYS A 333 7.24 26.18 3.09
N LEU A 334 7.32 26.21 1.74
CA LEU A 334 8.36 25.46 1.04
C LEU A 334 9.77 25.99 1.31
N ARG A 335 9.96 27.31 1.41
CA ARG A 335 11.25 27.92 1.73
C ARG A 335 11.82 27.51 3.10
N HIS A 336 10.98 27.00 3.99
CA HIS A 336 11.40 26.59 5.33
C HIS A 336 11.69 25.07 5.44
N VAL A 337 11.44 24.31 4.38
CA VAL A 337 11.56 22.84 4.41
C VAL A 337 13.03 22.41 4.51
N HIS A 338 13.96 23.09 3.81
CA HIS A 338 15.38 22.76 3.81
C HIS A 338 15.97 22.74 5.23
N GLY A 339 15.59 23.69 6.09
CA GLY A 339 16.08 23.78 7.46
C GLY A 339 15.52 22.72 8.43
N ARG A 340 14.65 21.83 7.95
CA ARG A 340 13.98 20.81 8.78
C ARG A 340 14.43 19.39 8.48
N MET A 341 15.44 19.21 7.63
CA MET A 341 15.98 17.89 7.30
C MET A 341 16.71 17.28 8.48
N LEU A 342 16.51 16.00 8.68
CA LEU A 342 16.96 15.25 9.85
C LEU A 342 18.28 14.52 9.61
N THR A 343 18.59 14.14 8.35
CA THR A 343 19.84 13.48 7.97
C THR A 343 20.85 14.46 7.39
N ALA A 344 22.14 14.11 7.43
CA ALA A 344 23.20 14.94 6.83
C ALA A 344 23.05 15.03 5.31
N ALA A 345 22.85 13.89 4.65
CA ALA A 345 22.61 13.82 3.21
C ALA A 345 21.32 14.53 2.79
N GLY A 346 20.28 14.47 3.63
CA GLY A 346 19.02 15.20 3.43
C GLY A 346 19.22 16.71 3.43
N ARG A 347 19.99 17.24 4.38
CA ARG A 347 20.31 18.68 4.45
C ARG A 347 21.06 19.16 3.22
N GLU A 348 22.10 18.43 2.79
CA GLU A 348 22.87 18.79 1.60
C GLU A 348 22.00 18.83 0.34
N LEU A 349 21.18 17.80 0.14
CA LEU A 349 20.31 17.72 -1.03
C LEU A 349 19.19 18.77 -0.98
N ALA A 350 18.65 19.07 0.20
CA ALA A 350 17.61 20.07 0.39
C ALA A 350 18.14 21.49 0.15
N GLU A 351 19.34 21.80 0.57
CA GLU A 351 19.98 23.09 0.32
C GLU A 351 20.11 23.37 -1.19
N ARG A 352 20.60 22.41 -1.95
CA ARG A 352 20.66 22.53 -3.42
C ARG A 352 19.30 22.75 -4.06
N ARG A 353 18.26 22.09 -3.56
CA ARG A 353 16.87 22.26 -4.05
C ARG A 353 16.29 23.60 -3.64
N HIS A 354 16.63 24.08 -2.47
CA HIS A 354 16.22 25.39 -1.97
C HIS A 354 16.75 26.52 -2.86
N GLN A 355 18.04 26.48 -3.20
CA GLN A 355 18.65 27.44 -4.11
C GLN A 355 17.94 27.54 -5.47
N VAL A 356 17.51 26.39 -6.04
CA VAL A 356 16.72 26.37 -7.27
C VAL A 356 15.40 27.13 -7.08
N MET A 357 14.75 27.00 -5.93
CA MET A 357 13.50 27.72 -5.65
C MET A 357 13.71 29.21 -5.44
N GLU A 358 14.78 29.60 -4.75
CA GLU A 358 15.13 31.02 -4.56
C GLU A 358 15.34 31.72 -5.91
N VAL A 359 16.15 31.14 -6.78
CA VAL A 359 16.39 31.68 -8.12
C VAL A 359 15.08 31.76 -8.93
N PHE A 360 14.28 30.67 -8.95
CA PHE A 360 13.04 30.66 -9.70
C PHE A 360 12.04 31.74 -9.27
N PHE A 361 11.82 31.88 -7.94
CA PHE A 361 10.84 32.85 -7.47
C PHE A 361 11.37 34.30 -7.49
N ALA A 362 12.69 34.51 -7.48
CA ALA A 362 13.28 35.81 -7.74
C ALA A 362 13.02 36.25 -9.20
N GLU A 363 13.33 35.38 -10.17
CA GLU A 363 13.05 35.63 -11.58
C GLU A 363 11.54 35.85 -11.84
N LEU A 364 10.67 35.02 -11.24
CA LEU A 364 9.23 35.19 -11.37
C LEU A 364 8.73 36.54 -10.88
N ASN A 365 9.30 37.06 -9.78
CA ASN A 365 8.98 38.38 -9.27
C ASN A 365 9.46 39.49 -10.24
N ASP A 366 10.67 39.38 -10.80
CA ASP A 366 11.23 40.34 -11.76
C ASP A 366 10.39 40.39 -13.03
N GLU A 367 10.10 39.24 -13.65
CA GLU A 367 9.24 39.11 -14.84
C GLU A 367 7.84 39.71 -14.64
N CYS A 368 7.31 39.66 -13.44
CA CYS A 368 6.02 40.24 -13.06
C CYS A 368 6.10 41.75 -12.72
N GLY A 369 7.28 42.38 -12.77
CA GLY A 369 7.51 43.78 -12.35
C GLY A 369 7.22 43.99 -10.85
N MET A 370 7.43 42.96 -10.05
CA MET A 370 7.23 43.02 -8.62
C MET A 370 8.60 43.04 -7.94
N GLU A 371 9.27 44.21 -7.96
CA GLU A 371 10.56 44.40 -7.29
C GLU A 371 10.50 43.92 -5.85
N GLY A 372 11.59 43.30 -5.41
CA GLY A 372 11.68 42.62 -4.12
C GLY A 372 11.27 43.52 -2.96
N GLY A 373 10.08 43.27 -2.43
CA GLY A 373 9.62 43.89 -1.20
C GLY A 373 10.58 43.47 -0.08
N GLU A 374 11.14 44.47 0.62
CA GLU A 374 11.97 44.28 1.79
C GLU A 374 11.33 43.23 2.73
N GLU A 375 12.17 42.28 3.19
CA GLU A 375 11.76 41.36 4.24
C GLU A 375 11.24 42.17 5.44
N PRO A 376 10.09 41.84 6.03
CA PRO A 376 9.69 42.45 7.28
C PRO A 376 10.73 42.04 8.31
N LYS A 377 11.51 43.05 8.77
CA LYS A 377 12.43 42.89 9.89
C LYS A 377 11.65 42.34 11.08
N LYS A 378 12.20 41.25 11.66
CA LYS A 378 11.67 40.57 12.86
C LYS A 378 11.49 41.51 14.02
#